data_c6e3105a201ee039b6e055620587d39a
#
_entry.id   c6e3105a201ee039b6e055620587d39a
#
_cell.length_a   1.000
_cell.length_b   1.000
_cell.length_c   1.000
_cell.angle_alpha   90.00
_cell.angle_beta   90.00
_cell.angle_gamma   90.00
#
_symmetry.space_group_name_H-M   'P 1'
#
loop_
_entity.id
_entity.type
_entity.pdbx_description
1 polymer ?
#
loop_
_entity_poly.entity_id
_entity_poly.type
_entity_poly.pdbx_seq_one_letter_code
_entity_poly.pdbx_strand_id
1 'polypeptide(L)'
;MSYLFSSESVSEGHPDKVADQISDAILDQFLAYDEKARVACESFVTTGQVVIMGEVSSRVYIDLQTIARNTIKRIGYTKAEYQFDGNSCGILSAIHEQSGDINRGVDRENEDEQGAGDQGMMFGYATNETDNYMPVSLDLAHLIMSTLAEIRKEGKLMTYLRPDSKSQVTVQYSDDNIPERIDTIVVSTQHDEFADDDTMLAKIREDVINILMPRVKGKITNDNVLKLFGDDIKYYVNPTGKFVIGGPHGDTGLTGRKIIVDTYGGKGAHGGGAFSGKDSSKVDRSAAYAARHIAKNMVAAGVADEMLVQISYAIGVARPMNIYVNTYGRSNVDMTDGEIAKKIEKLFDLRPKAIERTLKLRQPIFSETAAYGHMGRKPEIKKKTFTSHYHETKTIDV
;
A
#
# COMPACT_ATOMS: atom_id res chain seq x y z
N MET A 1 12.00 -29.47 -9.82
CA MET A 1 11.47 -29.48 -8.44
C MET A 1 10.56 -28.26 -8.32
N SER A 2 9.67 -28.21 -7.32
CA SER A 2 8.82 -27.07 -7.05
C SER A 2 9.18 -26.44 -5.69
N TYR A 3 8.84 -25.18 -5.49
CA TYR A 3 9.08 -24.48 -4.21
C TYR A 3 7.82 -23.76 -3.74
N LEU A 4 7.75 -23.48 -2.44
CA LEU A 4 6.66 -22.71 -1.83
C LEU A 4 7.11 -21.27 -1.59
N PHE A 5 6.23 -20.31 -1.91
CA PHE A 5 6.44 -18.89 -1.64
C PHE A 5 5.20 -18.29 -0.98
N SER A 6 5.41 -17.49 0.07
CA SER A 6 4.34 -16.88 0.85
C SER A 6 4.40 -15.37 0.79
N SER A 7 3.24 -14.74 0.63
CA SER A 7 3.06 -13.30 0.84
C SER A 7 1.95 -13.05 1.85
N GLU A 8 2.08 -11.95 2.60
CA GLU A 8 1.07 -11.53 3.57
C GLU A 8 0.41 -10.21 3.19
N SER A 9 -0.78 -10.00 3.69
CA SER A 9 -1.48 -8.73 3.68
C SER A 9 -2.16 -8.47 5.01
N VAL A 10 -2.46 -7.21 5.28
CA VAL A 10 -3.18 -6.78 6.46
C VAL A 10 -4.37 -5.90 6.07
N SER A 11 -5.39 -5.87 6.92
CA SER A 11 -6.57 -5.03 6.69
C SER A 11 -6.29 -3.54 6.90
N GLU A 12 -7.21 -2.70 6.44
CA GLU A 12 -7.21 -1.27 6.73
C GLU A 12 -7.25 -0.95 8.24
N GLY A 13 -7.70 -1.89 9.06
CA GLY A 13 -7.76 -1.75 10.52
C GLY A 13 -6.51 -2.20 11.27
N HIS A 14 -5.52 -2.79 10.59
CA HIS A 14 -4.23 -3.08 11.21
C HIS A 14 -3.56 -1.79 11.70
N PRO A 15 -2.95 -1.76 12.90
CA PRO A 15 -2.39 -0.53 13.49
C PRO A 15 -1.48 0.26 12.55
N ASP A 16 -0.53 -0.41 11.88
CA ASP A 16 0.37 0.26 10.95
C ASP A 16 -0.39 0.84 9.73
N LYS A 17 -1.43 0.15 9.25
CA LYS A 17 -2.24 0.67 8.13
C LYS A 17 -3.21 1.78 8.56
N VAL A 18 -3.63 1.81 9.82
CA VAL A 18 -4.33 2.97 10.38
C VAL A 18 -3.43 4.20 10.35
N ALA A 19 -2.16 4.05 10.77
CA ALA A 19 -1.17 5.13 10.73
C ALA A 19 -0.90 5.62 9.29
N ASP A 20 -0.68 4.70 8.34
CA ASP A 20 -0.49 5.03 6.93
C ASP A 20 -1.68 5.80 6.34
N GLN A 21 -2.90 5.35 6.63
CA GLN A 21 -4.12 6.01 6.13
C GLN A 21 -4.34 7.40 6.72
N ILE A 22 -3.96 7.63 7.98
CA ILE A 22 -4.01 8.97 8.59
C ILE A 22 -3.01 9.89 7.90
N SER A 23 -1.77 9.43 7.71
CA SER A 23 -0.71 10.20 7.07
C SER A 23 -1.03 10.56 5.62
N ASP A 24 -1.58 9.63 4.82
CA ASP A 24 -1.98 9.91 3.44
C ASP A 24 -3.26 10.76 3.35
N ALA A 25 -4.19 10.64 4.29
CA ALA A 25 -5.35 11.53 4.34
C ALA A 25 -4.95 12.98 4.63
N ILE A 26 -3.95 13.20 5.47
CA ILE A 26 -3.36 14.52 5.74
C ILE A 26 -2.66 15.05 4.50
N LEU A 27 -1.85 14.24 3.82
CA LEU A 27 -1.19 14.60 2.58
C LEU A 27 -2.21 15.03 1.52
N ASP A 28 -3.24 14.24 1.29
CA ASP A 28 -4.29 14.54 0.31
C ASP A 28 -5.02 15.84 0.63
N GLN A 29 -5.28 16.11 1.91
CA GLN A 29 -5.94 17.35 2.32
C GLN A 29 -5.05 18.58 2.04
N PHE A 30 -3.74 18.50 2.28
CA PHE A 30 -2.82 19.56 1.89
C PHE A 30 -2.82 19.78 0.39
N LEU A 31 -2.65 18.73 -0.40
CA LEU A 31 -2.59 18.80 -1.86
C LEU A 31 -3.90 19.31 -2.50
N ALA A 32 -5.04 19.04 -1.90
CA ALA A 32 -6.33 19.53 -2.37
C ALA A 32 -6.42 21.06 -2.33
N TYR A 33 -5.76 21.71 -1.36
CA TYR A 33 -5.80 23.16 -1.19
C TYR A 33 -4.52 23.87 -1.62
N ASP A 34 -3.39 23.18 -1.59
CA ASP A 34 -2.07 23.66 -2.03
C ASP A 34 -1.31 22.54 -2.76
N GLU A 35 -1.45 22.50 -4.09
CA GLU A 35 -0.76 21.52 -4.93
C GLU A 35 0.78 21.58 -4.84
N LYS A 36 1.33 22.69 -4.33
CA LYS A 36 2.78 22.86 -4.11
C LYS A 36 3.21 22.50 -2.70
N ALA A 37 2.30 22.04 -1.85
CA ALA A 37 2.63 21.63 -0.50
C ALA A 37 3.74 20.56 -0.50
N ARG A 38 4.68 20.71 0.43
CA ARG A 38 5.70 19.70 0.74
C ARG A 38 5.34 19.09 2.09
N VAL A 39 5.13 17.78 2.10
CA VAL A 39 4.63 17.05 3.26
C VAL A 39 5.50 15.83 3.50
N ALA A 40 5.97 15.71 4.71
CA ALA A 40 6.58 14.51 5.28
C ALA A 40 5.87 14.26 6.62
N CYS A 41 4.74 13.57 6.59
CA CYS A 41 3.87 13.37 7.74
C CYS A 41 3.88 11.91 8.14
N GLU A 42 4.21 11.64 9.39
CA GLU A 42 4.17 10.33 10.00
C GLU A 42 3.15 10.30 11.12
N SER A 43 2.53 9.14 11.34
CA SER A 43 1.56 8.93 12.39
C SER A 43 1.96 7.74 13.25
N PHE A 44 1.71 7.87 14.53
CA PHE A 44 1.83 6.82 15.54
C PHE A 44 0.45 6.60 16.16
N VAL A 45 0.03 5.35 16.30
CA VAL A 45 -1.24 4.98 16.93
C VAL A 45 -1.02 3.92 18.00
N THR A 46 -1.70 4.06 19.12
CA THR A 46 -1.69 3.10 20.23
C THR A 46 -3.02 3.19 20.98
N THR A 47 -3.16 2.49 22.11
CA THR A 47 -4.37 2.52 22.93
C THR A 47 -4.82 3.96 23.20
N GLY A 48 -6.00 4.32 22.71
CA GLY A 48 -6.66 5.60 22.96
C GLY A 48 -5.91 6.84 22.45
N GLN A 49 -4.86 6.69 21.63
CA GLN A 49 -4.00 7.83 21.24
C GLN A 49 -3.48 7.78 19.82
N VAL A 50 -3.39 8.95 19.21
CA VAL A 50 -2.71 9.23 17.93
C VAL A 50 -1.71 10.36 18.14
N VAL A 51 -0.51 10.20 17.60
CA VAL A 51 0.48 11.29 17.49
C VAL A 51 0.79 11.49 16.01
N ILE A 52 0.62 12.72 15.53
CA ILE A 52 0.92 13.13 14.15
C ILE A 52 2.17 13.99 14.20
N MET A 53 3.21 13.62 13.47
CA MET A 53 4.51 14.28 13.53
C MET A 53 5.11 14.43 12.14
N GLY A 54 6.13 15.27 12.01
CA GLY A 54 6.86 15.48 10.77
C GLY A 54 6.96 16.93 10.34
N GLU A 55 7.30 17.16 9.09
CA GLU A 55 7.56 18.47 8.51
C GLU A 55 6.59 18.78 7.38
N VAL A 56 6.06 20.00 7.38
CA VAL A 56 5.16 20.50 6.34
C VAL A 56 5.56 21.92 5.93
N SER A 57 5.63 22.15 4.63
CA SER A 57 5.70 23.48 4.04
C SER A 57 4.50 23.68 3.13
N SER A 58 3.57 24.54 3.54
CA SER A 58 2.32 24.81 2.81
C SER A 58 1.81 26.21 3.12
N ARG A 59 1.01 26.75 2.18
CA ARG A 59 0.33 28.04 2.33
C ARG A 59 -1.02 27.94 3.05
N VAL A 60 -1.47 26.72 3.34
CA VAL A 60 -2.80 26.49 3.89
C VAL A 60 -2.70 25.84 5.27
N TYR A 61 -3.65 26.15 6.11
CA TYR A 61 -3.86 25.47 7.38
C TYR A 61 -4.95 24.42 7.23
N ILE A 62 -4.74 23.22 7.81
CA ILE A 62 -5.73 22.15 7.83
C ILE A 62 -5.96 21.65 9.25
N ASP A 63 -7.16 21.14 9.52
CA ASP A 63 -7.51 20.53 10.80
C ASP A 63 -7.09 19.05 10.86
N LEU A 64 -5.88 18.82 11.34
CA LEU A 64 -5.29 17.49 11.47
C LEU A 64 -6.14 16.55 12.33
N GLN A 65 -6.74 17.08 13.41
CA GLN A 65 -7.53 16.25 14.33
C GLN A 65 -8.80 15.74 13.65
N THR A 66 -9.52 16.60 12.94
CA THR A 66 -10.74 16.21 12.21
C THR A 66 -10.42 15.18 11.13
N ILE A 67 -9.32 15.35 10.39
CA ILE A 67 -8.90 14.40 9.35
C ILE A 67 -8.59 13.03 9.95
N ALA A 68 -7.80 12.98 11.03
CA ALA A 68 -7.45 11.73 11.70
C ALA A 68 -8.70 11.03 12.25
N ARG A 69 -9.60 11.76 12.93
CA ARG A 69 -10.87 11.21 13.45
C ARG A 69 -11.75 10.62 12.37
N ASN A 70 -11.89 11.32 11.25
CA ASN A 70 -12.70 10.87 10.12
C ASN A 70 -12.09 9.61 9.49
N THR A 71 -10.76 9.54 9.38
CA THR A 71 -10.05 8.35 8.89
C THR A 71 -10.28 7.16 9.81
N ILE A 72 -10.12 7.31 11.13
CA ILE A 72 -10.35 6.27 12.13
C ILE A 72 -11.80 5.75 12.07
N LYS A 73 -12.77 6.66 11.96
CA LYS A 73 -14.20 6.30 11.83
C LYS A 73 -14.50 5.55 10.53
N ARG A 74 -13.93 6.00 9.41
CA ARG A 74 -14.08 5.36 8.09
C ARG A 74 -13.54 3.93 8.10
N ILE A 75 -12.44 3.69 8.80
CA ILE A 75 -11.86 2.35 8.99
C ILE A 75 -12.82 1.45 9.79
N GLY A 76 -13.57 2.01 10.74
CA GLY A 76 -14.55 1.28 11.55
C GLY A 76 -14.24 1.23 13.04
N TYR A 77 -13.27 1.99 13.51
CA TYR A 77 -13.03 2.19 14.94
C TYR A 77 -13.99 3.26 15.47
N THR A 78 -15.21 2.82 15.82
CA THR A 78 -16.33 3.69 16.21
C THR A 78 -16.92 3.36 17.58
N LYS A 79 -16.40 2.33 18.25
CA LYS A 79 -16.89 1.85 19.54
C LYS A 79 -15.83 2.04 20.63
N ALA A 80 -16.22 2.58 21.78
CA ALA A 80 -15.34 2.81 22.93
C ALA A 80 -14.71 1.50 23.46
N GLU A 81 -15.42 0.38 23.34
CA GLU A 81 -14.94 -0.95 23.75
C GLU A 81 -13.70 -1.43 22.99
N TYR A 82 -13.39 -0.85 21.81
CA TYR A 82 -12.15 -1.11 21.07
C TYR A 82 -10.94 -0.42 21.71
N GLN A 83 -11.16 0.44 22.71
CA GLN A 83 -10.15 1.28 23.41
C GLN A 83 -9.26 2.09 22.44
N PHE A 84 -9.77 2.29 21.25
CA PHE A 84 -9.27 3.16 20.19
C PHE A 84 -10.45 3.48 19.28
N ASP A 85 -10.99 4.69 19.35
CA ASP A 85 -12.11 5.10 18.50
C ASP A 85 -12.00 6.56 18.07
N GLY A 86 -12.60 6.88 16.92
CA GLY A 86 -12.49 8.20 16.31
C GLY A 86 -13.18 9.34 17.08
N ASN A 87 -14.00 9.06 18.09
CA ASN A 87 -14.66 10.09 18.90
C ASN A 87 -13.85 10.45 20.15
N SER A 88 -13.23 9.45 20.79
CA SER A 88 -12.65 9.60 22.13
C SER A 88 -11.13 9.56 22.19
N CYS A 89 -10.43 9.00 21.18
CA CYS A 89 -8.96 8.95 21.23
C CYS A 89 -8.34 10.36 21.30
N GLY A 90 -7.26 10.49 22.08
CA GLY A 90 -6.44 11.69 22.10
C GLY A 90 -5.68 11.84 20.79
N ILE A 91 -5.62 13.06 20.22
CA ILE A 91 -4.83 13.36 19.02
C ILE A 91 -3.89 14.49 19.34
N LEU A 92 -2.58 14.19 19.26
CA LEU A 92 -1.50 15.15 19.46
C LEU A 92 -0.86 15.47 18.11
N SER A 93 -0.43 16.70 17.92
CA SER A 93 0.32 17.13 16.75
C SER A 93 1.68 17.69 17.15
N ALA A 94 2.73 17.20 16.48
CA ALA A 94 4.11 17.66 16.57
C ALA A 94 4.65 17.94 15.16
N ILE A 95 3.84 18.59 14.32
CA ILE A 95 4.25 19.04 12.97
C ILE A 95 4.92 20.41 13.10
N HIS A 96 6.04 20.58 12.38
CA HIS A 96 6.79 21.84 12.26
C HIS A 96 7.15 22.14 10.82
N GLU A 97 7.74 23.31 10.56
CA GLU A 97 8.17 23.68 9.22
C GLU A 97 9.41 22.87 8.76
N GLN A 98 9.46 22.60 7.45
CA GLN A 98 10.61 21.93 6.84
C GLN A 98 11.86 22.81 6.91
N SER A 99 13.02 22.20 7.19
CA SER A 99 14.32 22.89 7.24
C SER A 99 14.64 23.59 5.93
N GLY A 100 15.03 24.89 6.01
CA GLY A 100 15.45 25.68 4.85
C GLY A 100 16.73 25.16 4.17
N ASP A 101 17.56 24.36 4.86
CA ASP A 101 18.81 23.84 4.31
C ASP A 101 18.56 22.74 3.27
N ILE A 102 17.54 21.91 3.46
CA ILE A 102 17.13 20.90 2.48
C ILE A 102 16.62 21.58 1.20
N ASN A 103 15.85 22.64 1.33
CA ASN A 103 15.29 23.36 0.18
C ASN A 103 16.39 23.96 -0.72
N ARG A 104 17.47 24.51 -0.14
CA ARG A 104 18.60 25.08 -0.90
C ARG A 104 19.34 24.06 -1.75
N GLY A 105 19.42 22.80 -1.29
CA GLY A 105 20.09 21.70 -2.01
C GLY A 105 19.27 21.14 -3.19
N VAL A 106 17.96 21.30 -3.16
CA VAL A 106 17.01 20.66 -4.07
C VAL A 106 16.47 21.62 -5.12
N ASP A 107 16.13 22.86 -4.72
CA ASP A 107 15.51 23.85 -5.61
C ASP A 107 16.51 24.42 -6.62
N ARG A 108 16.10 24.53 -7.89
CA ARG A 108 16.85 25.07 -9.01
C ARG A 108 16.00 26.11 -9.75
N GLU A 109 16.63 27.08 -10.42
CA GLU A 109 15.96 28.05 -11.28
C GLU A 109 15.18 27.36 -12.40
N ASN A 110 15.75 26.31 -12.99
CA ASN A 110 15.03 25.43 -13.91
C ASN A 110 14.37 24.29 -13.11
N GLU A 111 13.04 24.31 -13.02
CA GLU A 111 12.27 23.29 -12.29
C GLU A 111 12.54 21.86 -12.79
N ASP A 112 12.84 21.65 -14.08
CA ASP A 112 13.16 20.34 -14.64
C ASP A 112 14.52 19.77 -14.14
N GLU A 113 15.40 20.63 -13.62
CA GLU A 113 16.67 20.25 -13.02
C GLU A 113 16.60 20.19 -11.48
N GLN A 114 15.40 20.22 -10.91
CA GLN A 114 15.19 20.03 -9.49
C GLN A 114 15.86 18.70 -9.06
N GLY A 115 16.76 18.77 -8.08
CA GLY A 115 17.46 17.61 -7.54
C GLY A 115 16.57 16.69 -6.73
N ALA A 116 16.97 15.44 -6.57
CA ALA A 116 16.32 14.51 -5.68
C ALA A 116 16.35 15.01 -4.23
N GLY A 117 15.23 14.92 -3.53
CA GLY A 117 15.10 15.39 -2.14
C GLY A 117 15.87 14.56 -1.13
N ASP A 118 16.32 13.37 -1.52
CA ASP A 118 17.13 12.47 -0.72
C ASP A 118 17.98 11.56 -1.62
N GLN A 119 18.96 10.90 -1.03
CA GLN A 119 19.62 9.75 -1.63
C GLN A 119 18.80 8.48 -1.40
N GLY A 120 18.97 7.47 -2.25
CA GLY A 120 18.33 6.18 -2.02
C GLY A 120 18.28 5.30 -3.27
N MET A 121 17.80 4.09 -3.07
CA MET A 121 17.50 3.13 -4.14
C MET A 121 16.04 2.72 -4.05
N MET A 122 15.34 2.77 -5.17
CA MET A 122 13.94 2.45 -5.28
C MET A 122 13.75 1.33 -6.29
N PHE A 123 12.76 0.48 -6.02
CA PHE A 123 12.50 -0.70 -6.83
C PHE A 123 11.11 -0.72 -7.41
N GLY A 124 11.01 -1.21 -8.62
CA GLY A 124 9.76 -1.60 -9.27
C GLY A 124 9.83 -3.06 -9.70
N TYR A 125 8.72 -3.75 -9.57
CA TYR A 125 8.61 -5.14 -9.97
C TYR A 125 7.29 -5.37 -10.71
N ALA A 126 7.28 -6.28 -11.67
CA ALA A 126 6.09 -6.77 -12.35
C ALA A 126 6.29 -8.22 -12.79
N THR A 127 5.20 -8.96 -12.84
CA THR A 127 5.14 -10.34 -13.36
C THR A 127 3.82 -10.55 -14.10
N ASN A 128 3.78 -11.45 -15.06
CA ASN A 128 2.57 -11.77 -15.83
C ASN A 128 1.63 -12.78 -15.13
N GLU A 129 1.83 -13.04 -13.83
CA GLU A 129 1.03 -13.98 -13.04
C GLU A 129 -0.45 -13.59 -12.91
N THR A 130 -0.73 -12.28 -12.89
CA THR A 130 -2.09 -11.72 -12.71
C THR A 130 -2.36 -10.60 -13.72
N ASP A 131 -3.64 -10.25 -13.92
CA ASP A 131 -4.07 -9.21 -14.86
C ASP A 131 -3.53 -7.81 -14.51
N ASN A 132 -3.21 -7.58 -13.24
CA ASN A 132 -2.62 -6.33 -12.75
C ASN A 132 -1.10 -6.36 -12.67
N TYR A 133 -0.47 -7.45 -13.17
CA TYR A 133 0.98 -7.66 -13.18
C TYR A 133 1.60 -7.72 -11.78
N MET A 134 0.88 -8.25 -10.80
CA MET A 134 1.34 -8.45 -9.43
C MET A 134 1.62 -9.93 -9.15
N PRO A 135 2.48 -10.23 -8.16
CA PRO A 135 2.62 -11.60 -7.66
C PRO A 135 1.29 -12.15 -7.15
N VAL A 136 0.89 -13.32 -7.61
CA VAL A 136 -0.41 -13.91 -7.28
C VAL A 136 -0.59 -14.16 -5.79
N SER A 137 0.48 -14.51 -5.07
CA SER A 137 0.44 -14.71 -3.62
C SER A 137 0.04 -13.44 -2.85
N LEU A 138 0.57 -12.29 -3.26
CA LEU A 138 0.25 -11.00 -2.64
C LEU A 138 -1.12 -10.49 -3.10
N ASP A 139 -1.42 -10.59 -4.38
CA ASP A 139 -2.68 -10.12 -4.95
C ASP A 139 -3.87 -10.84 -4.29
N LEU A 140 -3.78 -12.16 -4.10
CA LEU A 140 -4.77 -12.93 -3.36
C LEU A 140 -4.84 -12.55 -1.89
N ALA A 141 -3.71 -12.31 -1.22
CA ALA A 141 -3.70 -11.87 0.17
C ALA A 141 -4.41 -10.51 0.33
N HIS A 142 -4.18 -9.55 -0.57
CA HIS A 142 -4.91 -8.28 -0.59
C HIS A 142 -6.41 -8.46 -0.86
N LEU A 143 -6.76 -9.31 -1.82
CA LEU A 143 -8.15 -9.58 -2.18
C LEU A 143 -8.92 -10.20 -1.03
N ILE A 144 -8.30 -11.12 -0.27
CA ILE A 144 -8.89 -11.71 0.93
C ILE A 144 -9.18 -10.61 1.97
N MET A 145 -8.20 -9.75 2.26
CA MET A 145 -8.36 -8.70 3.27
C MET A 145 -9.36 -7.63 2.88
N SER A 146 -9.34 -7.17 1.63
CA SER A 146 -10.30 -6.17 1.15
C SER A 146 -11.74 -6.74 1.13
N THR A 147 -11.90 -8.00 0.75
CA THR A 147 -13.21 -8.67 0.75
C THR A 147 -13.74 -8.88 2.17
N LEU A 148 -12.87 -9.24 3.14
CA LEU A 148 -13.25 -9.34 4.54
C LEU A 148 -13.72 -7.99 5.11
N ALA A 149 -13.02 -6.91 4.77
CA ALA A 149 -13.39 -5.55 5.17
C ALA A 149 -14.73 -5.10 4.56
N GLU A 150 -15.02 -5.47 3.31
CA GLU A 150 -16.33 -5.22 2.69
C GLU A 150 -17.45 -5.95 3.44
N ILE A 151 -17.28 -7.26 3.73
CA ILE A 151 -18.26 -8.05 4.49
C ILE A 151 -18.54 -7.39 5.85
N ARG A 152 -17.48 -6.97 6.56
CA ARG A 152 -17.59 -6.26 7.83
C ARG A 152 -18.37 -4.95 7.69
N LYS A 153 -18.07 -4.14 6.68
CA LYS A 153 -18.75 -2.85 6.44
C LYS A 153 -20.20 -3.00 5.98
N GLU A 154 -20.52 -4.05 5.26
CA GLU A 154 -21.91 -4.38 4.92
C GLU A 154 -22.77 -4.67 6.17
N GLY A 155 -22.19 -5.21 7.24
CA GLY A 155 -22.87 -5.49 8.51
C GLY A 155 -23.99 -6.52 8.42
N LYS A 156 -24.01 -7.40 7.41
CA LYS A 156 -25.07 -8.38 7.16
C LYS A 156 -24.63 -9.82 7.45
N LEU A 157 -23.40 -10.15 7.11
CA LEU A 157 -22.77 -11.45 7.33
C LEU A 157 -21.56 -11.26 8.20
N MET A 158 -21.17 -12.30 8.97
CA MET A 158 -20.01 -12.24 9.86
C MET A 158 -20.01 -10.97 10.73
N THR A 159 -21.16 -10.65 11.33
CA THR A 159 -21.40 -9.37 12.05
C THR A 159 -20.52 -9.17 13.28
N TYR A 160 -19.84 -10.21 13.72
CA TYR A 160 -18.86 -10.22 14.80
C TYR A 160 -17.48 -9.66 14.38
N LEU A 161 -17.24 -9.38 13.09
CA LEU A 161 -15.94 -8.91 12.63
C LEU A 161 -15.60 -7.52 13.17
N ARG A 162 -14.35 -7.38 13.66
CA ARG A 162 -13.72 -6.10 14.02
C ARG A 162 -12.73 -5.66 12.95
N PRO A 163 -12.19 -4.41 13.01
CA PRO A 163 -11.41 -3.86 11.89
C PRO A 163 -10.06 -4.53 11.61
N ASP A 164 -9.38 -5.09 12.62
CA ASP A 164 -8.03 -5.64 12.47
C ASP A 164 -8.06 -7.07 11.94
N SER A 165 -7.25 -7.33 10.93
CA SER A 165 -7.06 -8.68 10.39
C SER A 165 -5.79 -8.79 9.55
N LYS A 166 -5.32 -10.04 9.36
CA LYS A 166 -4.16 -10.40 8.56
C LYS A 166 -4.48 -11.62 7.71
N SER A 167 -3.86 -11.70 6.53
CA SER A 167 -3.88 -12.90 5.70
C SER A 167 -2.48 -13.24 5.21
N GLN A 168 -2.25 -14.52 4.95
CA GLN A 168 -1.07 -15.01 4.26
C GLN A 168 -1.50 -16.06 3.25
N VAL A 169 -0.96 -15.97 2.04
CA VAL A 169 -1.19 -16.95 0.97
C VAL A 169 0.13 -17.56 0.57
N THR A 170 0.21 -18.88 0.63
CA THR A 170 1.35 -19.67 0.19
C THR A 170 1.00 -20.36 -1.13
N VAL A 171 1.80 -20.10 -2.14
CA VAL A 171 1.65 -20.65 -3.50
C VAL A 171 2.83 -21.55 -3.81
N GLN A 172 2.57 -22.70 -4.41
CA GLN A 172 3.58 -23.56 -4.99
C GLN A 172 3.90 -23.07 -6.40
N TYR A 173 5.18 -22.95 -6.67
CA TYR A 173 5.74 -22.56 -7.98
C TYR A 173 6.58 -23.68 -8.55
N SER A 174 6.60 -23.81 -9.89
CA SER A 174 7.60 -24.60 -10.60
C SER A 174 9.00 -23.97 -10.54
N ASP A 175 10.03 -24.69 -10.96
CA ASP A 175 11.39 -24.15 -11.09
C ASP A 175 11.47 -22.99 -12.10
N ASP A 176 10.49 -22.87 -13.02
CA ASP A 176 10.37 -21.78 -13.99
C ASP A 176 9.57 -20.57 -13.46
N ASN A 177 9.36 -20.48 -12.16
CA ASN A 177 8.57 -19.41 -11.51
C ASN A 177 7.10 -19.32 -11.97
N ILE A 178 6.51 -20.44 -12.37
CA ILE A 178 5.08 -20.50 -12.76
C ILE A 178 4.27 -20.96 -11.55
N PRO A 179 3.21 -20.22 -11.13
CA PRO A 179 2.35 -20.65 -10.04
C PRO A 179 1.54 -21.88 -10.43
N GLU A 180 1.55 -22.93 -9.59
CA GLU A 180 0.92 -24.22 -9.88
C GLU A 180 -0.35 -24.46 -9.03
N ARG A 181 -0.31 -24.15 -7.74
CA ARG A 181 -1.45 -24.27 -6.82
C ARG A 181 -1.28 -23.40 -5.57
N ILE A 182 -2.38 -23.12 -4.91
CA ILE A 182 -2.39 -22.54 -3.56
C ILE A 182 -2.23 -23.71 -2.57
N ASP A 183 -1.17 -23.65 -1.74
CA ASP A 183 -0.92 -24.66 -0.71
C ASP A 183 -1.64 -24.32 0.61
N THR A 184 -1.52 -23.08 1.05
CA THR A 184 -2.00 -22.66 2.37
C THR A 184 -2.58 -21.25 2.32
N ILE A 185 -3.70 -21.07 3.04
CA ILE A 185 -4.29 -19.76 3.33
C ILE A 185 -4.41 -19.61 4.85
N VAL A 186 -3.82 -18.55 5.38
CA VAL A 186 -3.96 -18.14 6.78
C VAL A 186 -4.83 -16.90 6.84
N VAL A 187 -5.83 -16.86 7.72
CA VAL A 187 -6.65 -15.69 8.03
C VAL A 187 -6.71 -15.53 9.54
N SER A 188 -6.23 -14.40 10.04
CA SER A 188 -6.40 -14.00 11.44
C SER A 188 -7.27 -12.75 11.47
N THR A 189 -8.42 -12.81 12.10
CA THR A 189 -9.37 -11.69 12.15
C THR A 189 -9.80 -11.39 13.58
N GLN A 190 -9.78 -10.11 13.93
CA GLN A 190 -10.34 -9.61 15.18
C GLN A 190 -11.87 -9.77 15.15
N HIS A 191 -12.46 -10.15 16.28
CA HIS A 191 -13.88 -10.42 16.41
C HIS A 191 -14.44 -10.04 17.78
N ASP A 192 -15.75 -9.87 17.88
CA ASP A 192 -16.47 -9.76 19.14
C ASP A 192 -16.48 -11.10 19.90
N GLU A 193 -16.61 -11.07 21.20
CA GLU A 193 -16.96 -12.26 21.99
C GLU A 193 -18.47 -12.49 21.87
N PHE A 194 -18.87 -13.62 21.22
CA PHE A 194 -20.28 -13.92 20.97
C PHE A 194 -20.71 -15.33 21.44
N ALA A 195 -19.76 -16.17 21.87
CA ALA A 195 -19.97 -17.50 22.41
C ALA A 195 -18.73 -17.94 23.20
N ASP A 196 -18.67 -19.21 23.62
CA ASP A 196 -17.44 -19.83 24.13
C ASP A 196 -16.37 -19.95 23.02
N ASP A 197 -15.10 -20.09 23.42
CA ASP A 197 -13.96 -20.02 22.52
C ASP A 197 -14.04 -21.06 21.38
N ASP A 198 -14.39 -22.32 21.69
CA ASP A 198 -14.46 -23.40 20.68
C ASP A 198 -15.57 -23.15 19.66
N THR A 199 -16.75 -22.73 20.13
CA THR A 199 -17.90 -22.38 19.27
C THR A 199 -17.55 -21.18 18.36
N MET A 200 -16.94 -20.12 18.92
CA MET A 200 -16.54 -18.95 18.14
C MET A 200 -15.52 -19.32 17.06
N LEU A 201 -14.47 -20.05 17.41
CA LEU A 201 -13.41 -20.42 16.47
C LEU A 201 -13.92 -21.32 15.36
N ALA A 202 -14.78 -22.31 15.70
CA ALA A 202 -15.42 -23.17 14.71
C ALA A 202 -16.29 -22.35 13.73
N LYS A 203 -17.10 -21.42 14.26
CA LYS A 203 -17.96 -20.55 13.45
C LYS A 203 -17.14 -19.62 12.54
N ILE A 204 -16.12 -18.96 13.05
CA ILE A 204 -15.24 -18.08 12.27
C ILE A 204 -14.57 -18.87 11.13
N ARG A 205 -14.07 -20.07 11.43
CA ARG A 205 -13.47 -20.95 10.42
C ARG A 205 -14.47 -21.34 9.34
N GLU A 206 -15.68 -21.76 9.72
CA GLU A 206 -16.74 -22.10 8.80
C GLU A 206 -17.08 -20.92 7.88
N ASP A 207 -17.24 -19.72 8.44
CA ASP A 207 -17.61 -18.52 7.69
C ASP A 207 -16.48 -18.04 6.75
N VAL A 208 -15.21 -18.17 7.15
CA VAL A 208 -14.08 -17.91 6.25
C VAL A 208 -14.14 -18.83 5.04
N ILE A 209 -14.38 -20.14 5.23
CA ILE A 209 -14.42 -21.12 4.14
C ILE A 209 -15.68 -20.95 3.28
N ASN A 210 -16.85 -20.74 3.88
CA ASN A 210 -18.14 -20.82 3.20
C ASN A 210 -18.73 -19.45 2.77
N ILE A 211 -18.23 -18.34 3.32
CA ILE A 211 -18.67 -16.97 2.99
C ILE A 211 -17.54 -16.16 2.33
N LEU A 212 -16.40 -16.00 3.03
CA LEU A 212 -15.31 -15.17 2.55
C LEU A 212 -14.70 -15.74 1.26
N MET A 213 -14.28 -17.01 1.26
CA MET A 213 -13.57 -17.59 0.12
C MET A 213 -14.40 -17.67 -1.16
N PRO A 214 -15.70 -18.01 -1.15
CA PRO A 214 -16.55 -17.91 -2.33
C PRO A 214 -16.65 -16.48 -2.88
N ARG A 215 -16.77 -15.44 -2.03
CA ARG A 215 -16.74 -14.04 -2.48
C ARG A 215 -15.40 -13.64 -3.09
N VAL A 216 -14.29 -14.09 -2.52
CA VAL A 216 -12.94 -13.88 -3.06
C VAL A 216 -12.85 -14.49 -4.47
N LYS A 217 -13.22 -15.77 -4.61
CA LYS A 217 -13.22 -16.47 -5.92
C LYS A 217 -14.11 -15.76 -6.94
N GLY A 218 -15.27 -15.26 -6.53
CA GLY A 218 -16.22 -14.56 -7.40
C GLY A 218 -15.70 -13.20 -7.93
N LYS A 219 -14.63 -12.64 -7.36
CA LYS A 219 -13.99 -11.40 -7.83
C LYS A 219 -12.82 -11.64 -8.78
N ILE A 220 -12.33 -12.87 -8.88
CA ILE A 220 -11.20 -13.23 -9.73
C ILE A 220 -11.71 -13.41 -11.15
N THR A 221 -11.19 -12.63 -12.08
CA THR A 221 -11.53 -12.69 -13.52
C THR A 221 -10.55 -13.53 -14.33
N ASN A 222 -9.37 -13.82 -13.78
CA ASN A 222 -8.33 -14.60 -14.45
C ASN A 222 -8.51 -16.10 -14.18
N ASP A 223 -8.86 -16.86 -15.21
CA ASP A 223 -9.06 -18.31 -15.11
C ASP A 223 -7.82 -19.06 -14.66
N ASN A 224 -6.61 -18.58 -14.96
CA ASN A 224 -5.38 -19.22 -14.53
C ASN A 224 -5.19 -19.06 -13.01
N VAL A 225 -5.57 -17.93 -12.45
CA VAL A 225 -5.59 -17.72 -11.00
C VAL A 225 -6.66 -18.57 -10.33
N LEU A 226 -7.87 -18.68 -10.91
CA LEU A 226 -8.92 -19.56 -10.41
C LEU A 226 -8.51 -21.03 -10.35
N LYS A 227 -7.75 -21.52 -11.33
CA LYS A 227 -7.25 -22.91 -11.37
C LYS A 227 -6.29 -23.25 -10.24
N LEU A 228 -5.68 -22.24 -9.59
CA LEU A 228 -4.79 -22.46 -8.44
C LEU A 228 -5.54 -22.93 -7.18
N PHE A 229 -6.88 -22.75 -7.15
CA PHE A 229 -7.71 -23.16 -6.01
C PHE A 229 -8.11 -24.63 -6.14
N GLY A 230 -7.27 -25.52 -5.61
CA GLY A 230 -7.57 -26.96 -5.47
C GLY A 230 -8.41 -27.28 -4.22
N ASP A 231 -8.77 -28.54 -4.07
CA ASP A 231 -9.53 -29.04 -2.92
C ASP A 231 -8.65 -29.32 -1.68
N ASP A 232 -7.33 -29.30 -1.85
CA ASP A 232 -6.32 -29.67 -0.84
C ASP A 232 -5.71 -28.46 -0.10
N ILE A 233 -6.32 -27.28 -0.25
CA ILE A 233 -5.84 -26.04 0.42
C ILE A 233 -5.94 -26.20 1.94
N LYS A 234 -4.83 -25.93 2.63
CA LYS A 234 -4.78 -25.89 4.09
C LYS A 234 -5.25 -24.53 4.59
N TYR A 235 -6.34 -24.51 5.35
CA TYR A 235 -6.86 -23.27 5.96
C TYR A 235 -6.48 -23.20 7.43
N TYR A 236 -5.76 -22.13 7.82
CA TYR A 236 -5.50 -21.77 9.21
C TYR A 236 -6.28 -20.48 9.53
N VAL A 237 -7.29 -20.59 10.37
CA VAL A 237 -8.15 -19.46 10.77
C VAL A 237 -8.01 -19.25 12.27
N ASN A 238 -7.59 -18.05 12.68
CA ASN A 238 -7.27 -17.71 14.07
C ASN A 238 -6.48 -18.82 14.79
N PRO A 239 -5.32 -19.26 14.28
CA PRO A 239 -4.64 -20.46 14.75
C PRO A 239 -4.12 -20.35 16.21
N THR A 240 -4.02 -19.15 16.75
CA THR A 240 -3.61 -18.89 18.14
C THR A 240 -4.78 -18.85 19.12
N GLY A 241 -6.01 -19.06 18.65
CA GLY A 241 -7.22 -18.93 19.46
C GLY A 241 -7.98 -17.64 19.20
N LYS A 242 -8.79 -17.17 20.16
CA LYS A 242 -9.59 -15.96 20.04
C LYS A 242 -8.74 -14.71 19.83
N PHE A 243 -9.25 -13.78 19.00
CA PHE A 243 -8.61 -12.53 18.69
C PHE A 243 -9.59 -11.35 18.92
N VAL A 244 -9.86 -11.05 20.20
CA VAL A 244 -10.76 -9.98 20.64
C VAL A 244 -10.00 -8.67 20.82
N ILE A 245 -8.82 -8.73 21.44
CA ILE A 245 -7.94 -7.57 21.63
C ILE A 245 -7.09 -7.43 20.36
N GLY A 246 -7.26 -6.33 19.64
CA GLY A 246 -6.55 -6.06 18.39
C GLY A 246 -6.61 -4.58 18.03
N GLY A 247 -6.17 -4.24 16.83
CA GLY A 247 -6.03 -2.87 16.41
C GLY A 247 -5.01 -2.11 17.25
N PRO A 248 -5.04 -0.77 17.29
CA PRO A 248 -4.09 0.04 18.05
C PRO A 248 -4.10 -0.22 19.57
N HIS A 249 -5.14 -0.87 20.11
CA HIS A 249 -5.14 -1.33 21.50
C HIS A 249 -4.31 -2.60 21.71
N GLY A 250 -4.30 -3.49 20.71
CA GLY A 250 -3.52 -4.74 20.78
C GLY A 250 -2.04 -4.56 20.48
N ASP A 251 -1.72 -3.69 19.54
CA ASP A 251 -0.35 -3.41 19.11
C ASP A 251 -0.23 -1.96 18.60
N THR A 252 0.94 -1.39 18.76
CA THR A 252 1.28 -0.05 18.30
C THR A 252 1.49 -0.02 16.79
N GLY A 253 0.93 0.99 16.10
CA GLY A 253 1.12 1.22 14.68
C GLY A 253 1.92 2.47 14.37
N LEU A 254 2.75 2.40 13.34
CA LEU A 254 3.50 3.53 12.79
C LEU A 254 3.41 3.54 11.26
N THR A 255 3.47 4.75 10.70
CA THR A 255 3.61 4.95 9.26
C THR A 255 4.85 4.24 8.71
N GLY A 256 4.70 3.50 7.61
CA GLY A 256 5.82 2.90 6.89
C GLY A 256 6.36 1.59 7.47
N ARG A 257 5.60 0.90 8.33
CA ARG A 257 5.99 -0.41 8.87
C ARG A 257 5.42 -1.61 8.13
N LYS A 258 4.69 -1.39 7.02
CA LYS A 258 4.12 -2.45 6.16
C LYS A 258 4.56 -2.32 4.71
N ILE A 259 5.81 -1.87 4.49
CA ILE A 259 6.37 -1.55 3.18
C ILE A 259 6.40 -2.75 2.21
N ILE A 260 6.54 -3.97 2.69
CA ILE A 260 6.52 -5.18 1.87
C ILE A 260 5.08 -5.51 1.44
N VAL A 261 4.09 -5.33 2.33
CA VAL A 261 2.66 -5.42 2.01
C VAL A 261 2.26 -4.34 0.99
N ASP A 262 2.81 -3.14 1.12
CA ASP A 262 2.55 -2.02 0.22
C ASP A 262 3.09 -2.24 -1.20
N THR A 263 4.06 -3.11 -1.38
CA THR A 263 4.80 -3.29 -2.64
C THR A 263 4.55 -4.66 -3.28
N TYR A 264 5.43 -5.64 -3.07
CA TYR A 264 5.43 -6.88 -3.87
C TYR A 264 5.40 -8.17 -3.04
N GLY A 265 5.14 -8.08 -1.73
CA GLY A 265 4.99 -9.25 -0.85
C GLY A 265 6.24 -10.12 -0.73
N GLY A 266 7.42 -9.56 -1.01
CA GLY A 266 8.71 -10.25 -0.96
C GLY A 266 9.20 -10.80 -2.30
N LYS A 267 8.38 -10.81 -3.36
CA LYS A 267 8.83 -11.22 -4.73
C LYS A 267 9.78 -10.19 -5.34
N GLY A 268 9.50 -8.91 -5.17
CA GLY A 268 10.39 -7.83 -5.57
C GLY A 268 11.16 -7.25 -4.39
N ALA A 269 12.36 -6.73 -4.65
CA ALA A 269 13.16 -6.02 -3.65
C ALA A 269 12.48 -4.70 -3.23
N HIS A 270 12.92 -4.17 -2.09
CA HIS A 270 12.48 -2.88 -1.54
C HIS A 270 13.67 -2.06 -1.04
N GLY A 271 13.66 -0.74 -1.28
CA GLY A 271 14.73 0.16 -0.87
C GLY A 271 14.72 0.61 0.59
N GLY A 272 13.61 0.32 1.31
CA GLY A 272 13.44 0.65 2.73
C GLY A 272 12.62 1.91 2.99
N GLY A 273 12.42 2.80 2.00
CA GLY A 273 11.67 4.05 2.17
C GLY A 273 10.15 3.82 2.27
N ALA A 274 9.51 4.40 3.27
CA ALA A 274 8.06 4.44 3.40
C ALA A 274 7.42 5.34 2.32
N PHE A 275 6.15 5.07 1.95
CA PHE A 275 5.41 5.85 0.96
C PHE A 275 4.43 6.82 1.62
N SER A 276 3.57 6.33 2.51
CA SER A 276 2.49 7.12 3.11
C SER A 276 3.01 8.37 3.81
N GLY A 277 2.27 9.48 3.69
CA GLY A 277 2.61 10.77 4.27
C GLY A 277 3.65 11.59 3.51
N LYS A 278 4.24 11.05 2.43
CA LYS A 278 5.27 11.71 1.62
C LYS A 278 4.69 12.25 0.31
N ASP A 279 4.88 13.53 0.02
CA ASP A 279 4.57 14.15 -1.27
C ASP A 279 5.57 13.72 -2.37
N SER A 280 5.27 14.07 -3.61
CA SER A 280 6.04 13.66 -4.80
C SER A 280 7.50 14.13 -4.84
N SER A 281 7.90 15.11 -4.03
CA SER A 281 9.31 15.56 -3.95
C SER A 281 10.21 14.54 -3.26
N LYS A 282 9.63 13.59 -2.52
CA LYS A 282 10.35 12.49 -1.85
C LYS A 282 10.48 11.32 -2.82
N VAL A 283 11.69 11.09 -3.30
CA VAL A 283 11.99 10.04 -4.29
C VAL A 283 11.70 8.62 -3.77
N ASP A 284 11.71 8.40 -2.46
CA ASP A 284 11.26 7.14 -1.84
C ASP A 284 9.90 6.68 -2.39
N ARG A 285 8.98 7.60 -2.58
CA ARG A 285 7.65 7.33 -3.12
C ARG A 285 7.60 7.52 -4.64
N SER A 286 7.95 8.69 -5.14
CA SER A 286 7.80 9.03 -6.55
C SER A 286 8.62 8.14 -7.47
N ALA A 287 9.87 7.85 -7.14
CA ALA A 287 10.72 6.99 -7.94
C ALA A 287 10.40 5.50 -7.80
N ALA A 288 9.88 5.06 -6.65
CA ALA A 288 9.34 3.70 -6.52
C ALA A 288 8.11 3.50 -7.44
N TYR A 289 7.24 4.49 -7.52
CA TYR A 289 6.11 4.47 -8.46
C TYR A 289 6.57 4.50 -9.92
N ALA A 290 7.61 5.31 -10.25
CA ALA A 290 8.21 5.33 -11.58
C ALA A 290 8.85 3.98 -11.93
N ALA A 291 9.60 3.37 -11.01
CA ALA A 291 10.18 2.05 -11.21
C ALA A 291 9.10 0.97 -11.46
N ARG A 292 8.00 1.02 -10.70
CA ARG A 292 6.82 0.16 -10.96
C ARG A 292 6.20 0.42 -12.32
N HIS A 293 6.03 1.69 -12.69
CA HIS A 293 5.49 2.07 -14.00
C HIS A 293 6.32 1.47 -15.13
N ILE A 294 7.65 1.55 -15.04
CA ILE A 294 8.57 0.96 -16.00
C ILE A 294 8.42 -0.57 -16.04
N ALA A 295 8.55 -1.24 -14.89
CA ALA A 295 8.50 -2.70 -14.84
C ALA A 295 7.18 -3.23 -15.42
N LYS A 296 6.04 -2.61 -15.04
CA LYS A 296 4.71 -2.97 -15.54
C LYS A 296 4.59 -2.79 -17.06
N ASN A 297 5.07 -1.67 -17.60
CA ASN A 297 5.03 -1.40 -19.03
C ASN A 297 5.90 -2.40 -19.82
N MET A 298 7.09 -2.73 -19.30
CA MET A 298 7.98 -3.69 -19.97
C MET A 298 7.38 -5.10 -20.01
N VAL A 299 6.81 -5.57 -18.89
CA VAL A 299 6.14 -6.88 -18.86
C VAL A 299 4.88 -6.87 -19.71
N ALA A 300 4.08 -5.82 -19.68
CA ALA A 300 2.88 -5.68 -20.50
C ALA A 300 3.19 -5.61 -22.00
N ALA A 301 4.34 -5.05 -22.38
CA ALA A 301 4.83 -5.04 -23.75
C ALA A 301 5.45 -6.38 -24.21
N GLY A 302 5.50 -7.38 -23.33
CA GLY A 302 6.07 -8.69 -23.63
C GLY A 302 7.60 -8.73 -23.68
N VAL A 303 8.29 -7.75 -23.13
CA VAL A 303 9.76 -7.71 -23.07
C VAL A 303 10.31 -8.85 -22.19
N ALA A 304 9.62 -9.14 -21.10
CA ALA A 304 9.91 -10.26 -20.20
C ALA A 304 8.64 -10.68 -19.49
N ASP A 305 8.59 -11.91 -18.98
CA ASP A 305 7.47 -12.40 -18.15
C ASP A 305 7.52 -11.86 -16.72
N GLU A 306 8.71 -11.46 -16.29
CA GLU A 306 9.00 -10.96 -14.95
C GLU A 306 10.14 -9.93 -15.06
N MET A 307 10.04 -8.83 -14.33
CA MET A 307 11.06 -7.79 -14.35
C MET A 307 11.15 -7.04 -13.02
N LEU A 308 12.39 -6.93 -12.52
CA LEU A 308 12.78 -6.01 -11.45
C LEU A 308 13.53 -4.82 -12.05
N VAL A 309 13.17 -3.62 -11.64
CA VAL A 309 13.86 -2.37 -12.00
C VAL A 309 14.31 -1.69 -10.72
N GLN A 310 15.61 -1.35 -10.62
CA GLN A 310 16.14 -0.49 -9.57
C GLN A 310 16.52 0.86 -10.16
N ILE A 311 16.19 1.93 -9.46
CA ILE A 311 16.63 3.30 -9.75
C ILE A 311 17.28 3.84 -8.49
N SER A 312 18.42 4.52 -8.61
CA SER A 312 19.08 5.17 -7.46
C SER A 312 19.35 6.64 -7.71
N TYR A 313 19.29 7.43 -6.63
CA TYR A 313 19.55 8.87 -6.64
C TYR A 313 20.59 9.25 -5.61
N ALA A 314 21.28 10.37 -5.89
CA ALA A 314 22.04 11.14 -4.92
C ALA A 314 21.24 12.41 -4.58
N ILE A 315 21.29 12.85 -3.32
CA ILE A 315 20.61 14.07 -2.88
C ILE A 315 21.06 15.28 -3.72
N GLY A 316 20.14 16.13 -4.14
CA GLY A 316 20.42 17.33 -4.93
C GLY A 316 20.79 17.08 -6.39
N VAL A 317 20.81 15.83 -6.87
CA VAL A 317 21.07 15.46 -8.27
C VAL A 317 19.75 15.06 -8.95
N ALA A 318 19.46 15.68 -10.10
CA ALA A 318 18.20 15.44 -10.82
C ALA A 318 18.18 14.10 -11.56
N ARG A 319 19.29 13.70 -12.18
CA ARG A 319 19.37 12.45 -12.92
C ARG A 319 19.66 11.26 -12.00
N PRO A 320 19.05 10.08 -12.24
CA PRO A 320 19.41 8.89 -11.49
C PRO A 320 20.88 8.54 -11.67
N MET A 321 21.49 7.97 -10.63
CA MET A 321 22.87 7.51 -10.66
C MET A 321 23.05 6.23 -11.45
N ASN A 322 22.02 5.36 -11.41
CA ASN A 322 21.96 4.13 -12.20
C ASN A 322 20.53 3.65 -12.40
N ILE A 323 20.35 2.85 -13.44
CA ILE A 323 19.20 2.01 -13.69
C ILE A 323 19.71 0.57 -13.81
N TYR A 324 19.18 -0.32 -12.97
CA TYR A 324 19.46 -1.75 -13.03
C TYR A 324 18.19 -2.52 -13.37
N VAL A 325 18.29 -3.51 -14.22
CA VAL A 325 17.21 -4.41 -14.63
C VAL A 325 17.62 -5.85 -14.33
N ASN A 326 16.66 -6.64 -13.89
CA ASN A 326 16.79 -8.09 -13.79
C ASN A 326 15.50 -8.73 -14.30
N THR A 327 15.60 -9.50 -15.38
CA THR A 327 14.49 -10.28 -15.94
C THR A 327 14.43 -11.71 -15.40
N TYR A 328 15.30 -12.04 -14.44
CA TYR A 328 15.41 -13.39 -13.85
C TYR A 328 15.60 -14.52 -14.89
N GLY A 329 16.21 -14.19 -16.04
CA GLY A 329 16.38 -15.12 -17.17
C GLY A 329 15.10 -15.37 -17.99
N ARG A 330 14.05 -14.57 -17.77
CA ARG A 330 12.74 -14.69 -18.45
C ARG A 330 12.52 -13.57 -19.48
N SER A 331 13.60 -13.10 -20.11
CA SER A 331 13.53 -12.16 -21.22
C SER A 331 12.93 -12.83 -22.48
N ASN A 332 12.02 -12.14 -23.14
CA ASN A 332 11.40 -12.58 -24.42
C ASN A 332 12.01 -11.85 -25.64
N VAL A 333 13.05 -11.06 -25.43
CA VAL A 333 13.76 -10.28 -26.46
C VAL A 333 15.23 -10.67 -26.51
N ASP A 334 15.85 -10.54 -27.69
CA ASP A 334 17.29 -10.79 -27.89
C ASP A 334 18.12 -9.57 -27.41
N MET A 335 18.04 -9.31 -26.09
CA MET A 335 18.79 -8.26 -25.40
C MET A 335 19.14 -8.71 -24.00
N THR A 336 20.33 -8.34 -23.56
CA THR A 336 20.74 -8.50 -22.16
C THR A 336 19.99 -7.51 -21.25
N ASP A 337 19.91 -7.79 -19.96
CA ASP A 337 19.29 -6.87 -18.96
C ASP A 337 19.95 -5.48 -18.99
N GLY A 338 21.28 -5.40 -19.23
CA GLY A 338 21.98 -4.14 -19.36
C GLY A 338 21.61 -3.35 -20.63
N GLU A 339 21.29 -4.01 -21.73
CA GLU A 339 20.80 -3.35 -22.95
C GLU A 339 19.35 -2.89 -22.80
N ILE A 340 18.51 -3.66 -22.08
CA ILE A 340 17.16 -3.25 -21.70
C ILE A 340 17.22 -2.00 -20.82
N ALA A 341 18.11 -1.97 -19.80
CA ALA A 341 18.31 -0.81 -18.93
C ALA A 341 18.67 0.46 -19.71
N LYS A 342 19.58 0.37 -20.71
CA LYS A 342 19.95 1.48 -21.59
C LYS A 342 18.80 1.96 -22.47
N LYS A 343 17.87 1.10 -22.85
CA LYS A 343 16.65 1.50 -23.57
C LYS A 343 15.67 2.19 -22.66
N ILE A 344 15.49 1.70 -21.43
CA ILE A 344 14.65 2.34 -20.40
C ILE A 344 15.13 3.77 -20.14
N GLU A 345 16.43 4.00 -19.97
CA GLU A 345 17.02 5.32 -19.77
C GLU A 345 16.67 6.32 -20.89
N LYS A 346 16.54 5.83 -22.13
CA LYS A 346 16.16 6.66 -23.29
C LYS A 346 14.65 6.91 -23.40
N LEU A 347 13.84 5.98 -22.90
CA LEU A 347 12.38 6.02 -23.04
C LEU A 347 11.70 6.79 -21.92
N PHE A 348 12.29 6.80 -20.73
CA PHE A 348 11.67 7.38 -19.52
C PHE A 348 12.56 8.49 -18.96
N ASP A 349 11.99 9.68 -18.82
CA ASP A 349 12.63 10.76 -18.10
C ASP A 349 12.41 10.55 -16.59
N LEU A 350 13.47 10.15 -15.91
CA LEU A 350 13.47 9.78 -14.49
C LEU A 350 13.93 10.92 -13.57
N ARG A 351 13.99 12.15 -14.06
CA ARG A 351 14.19 13.30 -13.19
C ARG A 351 12.97 13.47 -12.27
N PRO A 352 13.13 13.80 -10.97
CA PRO A 352 12.02 13.88 -10.02
C PRO A 352 10.83 14.69 -10.52
N LYS A 353 11.09 15.85 -11.15
CA LYS A 353 10.02 16.71 -11.69
C LYS A 353 9.30 16.11 -12.90
N ALA A 354 10.02 15.36 -13.74
CA ALA A 354 9.42 14.64 -14.85
C ALA A 354 8.54 13.48 -14.38
N ILE A 355 8.96 12.74 -13.36
CA ILE A 355 8.15 11.70 -12.71
C ILE A 355 6.87 12.30 -12.14
N GLU A 356 6.98 13.37 -11.35
CA GLU A 356 5.85 14.08 -10.77
C GLU A 356 4.80 14.45 -11.81
N ARG A 357 5.24 15.04 -12.93
CA ARG A 357 4.38 15.46 -14.04
C ARG A 357 3.75 14.26 -14.76
N THR A 358 4.55 13.26 -15.10
CA THR A 358 4.11 12.08 -15.86
C THR A 358 3.07 11.26 -15.09
N LEU A 359 3.28 11.08 -13.78
CA LEU A 359 2.39 10.31 -12.92
C LEU A 359 1.34 11.19 -12.20
N LYS A 360 1.30 12.50 -12.48
CA LYS A 360 0.34 13.46 -11.91
C LYS A 360 0.32 13.50 -10.38
N LEU A 361 1.49 13.38 -9.75
CA LEU A 361 1.61 13.16 -8.30
C LEU A 361 1.37 14.44 -7.45
N ARG A 362 0.94 15.54 -8.02
CA ARG A 362 0.49 16.74 -7.27
C ARG A 362 -1.01 16.76 -7.00
N GLN A 363 -1.71 15.70 -7.37
CA GLN A 363 -3.12 15.52 -7.08
C GLN A 363 -3.33 14.76 -5.75
N PRO A 364 -4.47 14.95 -5.07
CA PRO A 364 -4.78 14.26 -3.82
C PRO A 364 -5.26 12.82 -4.09
N ILE A 365 -4.36 11.95 -4.52
CA ILE A 365 -4.62 10.57 -4.99
C ILE A 365 -4.10 9.48 -4.03
N PHE A 366 -3.59 9.84 -2.85
CA PHE A 366 -2.78 8.95 -2.04
C PHE A 366 -3.56 8.14 -1.00
N SER A 367 -4.64 8.67 -0.44
CA SER A 367 -5.43 7.99 0.61
C SER A 367 -5.92 6.61 0.19
N GLU A 368 -6.25 6.42 -1.09
CA GLU A 368 -6.73 5.14 -1.62
C GLU A 368 -5.64 4.08 -1.66
N THR A 369 -4.38 4.50 -1.78
CA THR A 369 -3.24 3.56 -1.88
C THR A 369 -2.73 3.09 -0.52
N ALA A 370 -3.15 3.72 0.57
CA ALA A 370 -2.64 3.48 1.90
C ALA A 370 -3.07 2.15 2.55
N ALA A 371 -3.95 1.37 1.91
CA ALA A 371 -4.34 0.03 2.34
C ALA A 371 -4.48 -0.90 1.12
N TYR A 372 -4.22 -2.19 1.32
CA TYR A 372 -4.32 -3.23 0.27
C TYR A 372 -3.37 -3.04 -0.91
N GLY A 373 -2.17 -2.50 -0.66
CA GLY A 373 -1.10 -2.32 -1.63
C GLY A 373 -1.19 -1.06 -2.49
N HIS A 374 -0.04 -0.55 -2.89
CA HIS A 374 0.08 0.64 -3.75
C HIS A 374 0.07 0.29 -5.25
N MET A 375 0.57 -0.90 -5.64
CA MET A 375 1.06 -1.16 -6.99
C MET A 375 0.09 -1.91 -7.92
N GLY A 376 -0.88 -2.66 -7.40
CA GLY A 376 -1.77 -3.54 -8.15
C GLY A 376 -3.11 -2.91 -8.55
N ARG A 377 -3.22 -1.59 -8.57
CA ARG A 377 -4.51 -0.90 -8.75
C ARG A 377 -4.89 -0.73 -10.21
N LYS A 378 -6.21 -0.78 -10.47
CA LYS A 378 -6.79 -0.43 -11.77
C LYS A 378 -6.96 1.10 -11.86
N PRO A 379 -6.68 1.72 -13.02
CA PRO A 379 -6.96 3.14 -13.22
C PRO A 379 -8.48 3.41 -13.13
N GLU A 380 -8.85 4.41 -12.36
CA GLU A 380 -10.23 4.88 -12.25
C GLU A 380 -10.23 6.40 -11.98
N ILE A 381 -11.27 7.09 -12.42
CA ILE A 381 -11.48 8.49 -12.05
C ILE A 381 -12.38 8.50 -10.82
N LYS A 382 -11.89 9.10 -9.73
CA LYS A 382 -12.66 9.29 -8.50
C LYS A 382 -12.97 10.74 -8.25
N LYS A 383 -14.22 11.01 -7.92
CA LYS A 383 -14.64 12.33 -7.45
C LYS A 383 -14.43 12.40 -5.94
N LYS A 384 -13.49 13.24 -5.50
CA LYS A 384 -13.16 13.43 -4.09
C LYS A 384 -13.62 14.80 -3.61
N THR A 385 -14.29 14.85 -2.46
CA THR A 385 -14.73 16.10 -1.82
C THR A 385 -13.90 16.34 -0.56
N PHE A 386 -13.24 17.49 -0.52
CA PHE A 386 -12.44 17.96 0.60
C PHE A 386 -13.17 19.09 1.30
N THR A 387 -13.43 18.91 2.59
CA THR A 387 -14.07 19.91 3.46
C THR A 387 -13.05 20.46 4.43
N SER A 388 -13.16 21.75 4.75
CA SER A 388 -12.30 22.44 5.70
C SER A 388 -13.11 23.51 6.45
N HIS A 389 -12.78 23.76 7.70
CA HIS A 389 -13.31 24.91 8.44
C HIS A 389 -12.65 26.23 8.03
N TYR A 390 -11.52 26.16 7.31
CA TYR A 390 -10.67 27.30 6.96
C TYR A 390 -10.73 27.66 5.46
N HIS A 391 -11.24 26.76 4.64
CA HIS A 391 -11.26 26.88 3.17
C HIS A 391 -12.61 26.44 2.62
N GLU A 392 -12.97 26.94 1.47
CA GLU A 392 -14.16 26.47 0.75
C GLU A 392 -14.06 24.98 0.41
N THR A 393 -15.19 24.30 0.46
CA THR A 393 -15.28 22.90 0.04
C THR A 393 -14.86 22.75 -1.41
N LYS A 394 -13.89 21.87 -1.66
CA LYS A 394 -13.45 21.53 -3.01
C LYS A 394 -13.87 20.14 -3.41
N THR A 395 -14.32 19.98 -4.65
CA THR A 395 -14.55 18.68 -5.27
C THR A 395 -13.62 18.56 -6.47
N ILE A 396 -12.80 17.51 -6.49
CA ILE A 396 -11.75 17.29 -7.49
C ILE A 396 -11.95 15.91 -8.09
N ASP A 397 -11.87 15.80 -9.41
CA ASP A 397 -11.78 14.53 -10.12
C ASP A 397 -10.30 14.12 -10.20
N VAL A 398 -9.94 12.99 -9.63
CA VAL A 398 -8.57 12.48 -9.50
C VAL A 398 -8.43 11.11 -10.12
#